data_b01e0142d7a39b48d0863e422b0b6695
#
_entry.id   b01e0142d7a39b48d0863e422b0b6695
#
_cell.length_a   1.000
_cell.length_b   1.000
_cell.length_c   1.000
_cell.angle_alpha   90.00
_cell.angle_beta   90.00
_cell.angle_gamma   90.00
#
_symmetry.space_group_name_H-M   'P 1'
#
loop_
_entity.id
_entity.type
_entity.pdbx_description
1 polymer ?
#
loop_
_entity_poly.entity_id
_entity_poly.type
_entity_poly.pdbx_seq_one_letter_code
_entity_poly.pdbx_strand_id
1 'polypeptide(L)'
;LSLEDPDLKEFATRDTKGFLQKYNDKIIFDEVQNVPVLFSYLQGIVDLNHVMGQFILSGSQNFQLLENITQSLAGRVSIFRLFPPDISEMKAAHWMPDNLPEVITKGFYPAIYDRNLNPDRYYFNYLTTYIKRDISQLVNIQNDRLFNTFLKLCARRAGNILNLSELAKDASISHTTARSWISLLETSFIIYLLPPYDNNYNKRLIKSPKLYFYDTGLLSYLSGVRNGDISPISPIWGQLFENMVVSDLVKQNYHHNTLKEFYYWRDSHGHEIDLLSEENDQLKTYEIKASTTLRSNMFEGLEYFRKISGVQDLSQNLIYGGIESQTRNDSQVIPWRDIS
;
A
#
# COMPACT_ATOMS: atom_id res chain seq x y z
N LEU A 1 -1.68 25.67 -6.92
CA LEU A 1 -2.87 26.01 -7.70
C LEU A 1 -3.68 24.76 -7.96
N SER A 2 -4.98 24.75 -7.60
CA SER A 2 -5.86 23.63 -7.94
C SER A 2 -6.54 23.86 -9.29
N LEU A 3 -6.41 22.89 -10.19
CA LEU A 3 -7.08 22.88 -11.49
C LEU A 3 -8.51 22.27 -11.42
N GLU A 4 -9.05 22.09 -10.20
CA GLU A 4 -10.49 21.95 -9.97
C GLU A 4 -11.22 23.31 -9.99
N ASP A 5 -10.49 24.40 -9.70
CA ASP A 5 -11.03 25.75 -9.79
C ASP A 5 -11.44 26.06 -11.24
N PRO A 6 -12.72 26.39 -11.51
CA PRO A 6 -13.22 26.58 -12.87
C PRO A 6 -12.50 27.69 -13.63
N ASP A 7 -12.16 28.79 -12.97
CA ASP A 7 -11.53 29.94 -13.59
C ASP A 7 -10.08 29.64 -13.97
N LEU A 8 -9.34 28.97 -13.08
CA LEU A 8 -7.96 28.51 -13.36
C LEU A 8 -7.93 27.45 -14.45
N LYS A 9 -8.87 26.49 -14.43
CA LYS A 9 -9.01 25.47 -15.45
C LYS A 9 -9.34 26.06 -16.81
N GLU A 10 -10.25 27.04 -16.88
CA GLU A 10 -10.59 27.71 -18.12
C GLU A 10 -9.40 28.48 -18.67
N PHE A 11 -8.68 29.25 -17.85
CA PHE A 11 -7.48 29.98 -18.25
C PHE A 11 -6.39 29.03 -18.75
N ALA A 12 -6.07 27.97 -17.99
CA ALA A 12 -5.07 26.98 -18.37
C ALA A 12 -5.43 26.24 -19.67
N THR A 13 -6.71 26.03 -19.95
CA THR A 13 -7.18 25.34 -21.16
C THR A 13 -7.20 26.25 -22.38
N ARG A 14 -7.67 27.51 -22.25
CA ARG A 14 -7.84 28.43 -23.38
C ARG A 14 -6.55 29.12 -23.78
N ASP A 15 -5.71 29.48 -22.80
CA ASP A 15 -4.41 30.14 -23.03
C ASP A 15 -3.34 29.48 -22.16
N THR A 16 -3.00 28.24 -22.47
CA THR A 16 -2.00 27.46 -21.76
C THR A 16 -0.63 28.15 -21.70
N LYS A 17 -0.26 28.85 -22.80
CA LYS A 17 1.00 29.56 -22.86
C LYS A 17 1.02 30.79 -21.92
N GLY A 18 -0.01 31.60 -21.93
CA GLY A 18 -0.15 32.73 -21.01
C GLY A 18 -0.26 32.28 -19.57
N PHE A 19 -0.98 31.18 -19.31
CA PHE A 19 -1.07 30.57 -18.00
C PHE A 19 0.32 30.18 -17.46
N LEU A 20 1.13 29.44 -18.24
CA LEU A 20 2.47 29.01 -17.86
C LEU A 20 3.50 30.16 -17.83
N GLN A 21 3.29 31.26 -18.56
CA GLN A 21 4.09 32.47 -18.43
C GLN A 21 3.87 33.15 -17.07
N LYS A 22 2.62 33.13 -16.58
CA LYS A 22 2.25 33.70 -15.28
C LYS A 22 2.69 32.80 -14.11
N TYR A 23 2.66 31.49 -14.32
CA TYR A 23 2.91 30.46 -13.28
C TYR A 23 4.04 29.53 -13.75
N ASN A 24 5.29 30.00 -13.71
CA ASN A 24 6.41 29.38 -14.40
C ASN A 24 7.55 28.88 -13.50
N ASP A 25 7.50 29.11 -12.19
CA ASP A 25 8.59 28.71 -11.29
C ASP A 25 8.06 28.30 -9.91
N LYS A 26 8.59 27.15 -9.40
CA LYS A 26 8.29 26.60 -8.08
C LYS A 26 6.81 26.52 -7.76
N ILE A 27 6.05 26.01 -8.71
CA ILE A 27 4.59 25.94 -8.63
C ILE A 27 4.12 24.49 -8.45
N ILE A 28 3.06 24.31 -7.66
CA ILE A 28 2.34 23.05 -7.54
C ILE A 28 1.05 23.20 -8.34
N PHE A 29 0.86 22.36 -9.36
CA PHE A 29 -0.40 22.19 -10.09
C PHE A 29 -1.11 20.95 -9.54
N ASP A 30 -2.18 21.18 -8.81
CA ASP A 30 -3.01 20.14 -8.22
C ASP A 30 -4.16 19.76 -9.17
N GLU A 31 -4.50 18.47 -9.20
CA GLU A 31 -5.47 17.87 -10.12
C GLU A 31 -5.17 18.15 -11.61
N VAL A 32 -3.87 18.03 -11.97
CA VAL A 32 -3.35 18.41 -13.29
C VAL A 32 -3.99 17.63 -14.45
N GLN A 33 -4.54 16.43 -14.19
CA GLN A 33 -5.26 15.65 -15.20
C GLN A 33 -6.51 16.36 -15.74
N ASN A 34 -7.02 17.36 -15.04
CA ASN A 34 -8.13 18.18 -15.53
C ASN A 34 -7.77 19.06 -16.72
N VAL A 35 -6.47 19.27 -16.99
CA VAL A 35 -5.95 20.08 -18.12
C VAL A 35 -4.80 19.34 -18.82
N PRO A 36 -5.09 18.26 -19.57
CA PRO A 36 -4.06 17.40 -20.17
C PRO A 36 -3.08 18.12 -21.12
N VAL A 37 -3.53 19.20 -21.75
CA VAL A 37 -2.67 20.00 -22.65
C VAL A 37 -1.45 20.59 -21.94
N LEU A 38 -1.50 20.80 -20.63
CA LEU A 38 -0.37 21.30 -19.82
C LEU A 38 0.86 20.41 -19.96
N PHE A 39 0.71 19.08 -20.01
CA PHE A 39 1.85 18.15 -20.07
C PHE A 39 2.75 18.41 -21.28
N SER A 40 2.15 18.69 -22.46
CA SER A 40 2.92 18.99 -23.68
C SER A 40 3.67 20.31 -23.60
N TYR A 41 3.08 21.34 -23.00
CA TYR A 41 3.75 22.63 -22.81
C TYR A 41 4.86 22.56 -21.73
N LEU A 42 4.60 21.85 -20.64
CA LEU A 42 5.60 21.61 -19.59
C LEU A 42 6.82 20.88 -20.11
N GLN A 43 6.63 19.89 -21.01
CA GLN A 43 7.72 19.22 -21.71
C GLN A 43 8.64 20.22 -22.40
N GLY A 44 8.09 21.12 -23.20
CA GLY A 44 8.87 22.14 -23.90
C GLY A 44 9.62 23.09 -22.97
N ILE A 45 9.02 23.46 -21.84
CA ILE A 45 9.66 24.35 -20.85
C ILE A 45 10.84 23.63 -20.15
N VAL A 46 10.63 22.38 -19.71
CA VAL A 46 11.66 21.60 -19.02
C VAL A 46 12.84 21.27 -19.95
N ASP A 47 12.58 21.00 -21.24
CA ASP A 47 13.61 20.75 -22.22
C ASP A 47 14.49 21.98 -22.53
N LEU A 48 13.93 23.19 -22.39
CA LEU A 48 14.66 24.43 -22.61
C LEU A 48 15.43 24.90 -21.38
N ASN A 49 14.85 24.79 -20.19
CA ASN A 49 15.37 25.42 -18.99
C ASN A 49 16.35 24.54 -18.20
N HIS A 50 16.22 23.21 -18.28
CA HIS A 50 17.00 22.21 -17.53
C HIS A 50 17.04 22.45 -16.01
N VAL A 51 16.01 23.09 -15.44
CA VAL A 51 15.92 23.39 -13.99
C VAL A 51 15.14 22.28 -13.31
N MET A 52 15.78 21.62 -12.33
CA MET A 52 15.17 20.55 -11.55
C MET A 52 14.19 21.14 -10.52
N GLY A 53 13.05 20.46 -10.31
CA GLY A 53 12.08 20.85 -9.27
C GLY A 53 11.32 22.15 -9.56
N GLN A 54 11.25 22.58 -10.81
CA GLN A 54 10.52 23.76 -11.23
C GLN A 54 8.99 23.60 -11.04
N PHE A 55 8.48 22.40 -11.30
CA PHE A 55 7.06 22.08 -11.20
C PHE A 55 6.83 20.85 -10.32
N ILE A 56 5.78 20.88 -9.51
CA ILE A 56 5.20 19.71 -8.84
C ILE A 56 3.80 19.51 -9.43
N LEU A 57 3.54 18.31 -9.93
CA LEU A 57 2.25 17.93 -10.50
C LEU A 57 1.61 16.90 -9.56
N SER A 58 0.40 17.19 -9.09
CA SER A 58 -0.38 16.26 -8.27
C SER A 58 -1.72 15.92 -8.93
N GLY A 59 -2.24 14.75 -8.62
CA GLY A 59 -3.54 14.32 -9.09
C GLY A 59 -4.00 13.04 -8.40
N SER A 60 -5.29 12.95 -8.15
CA SER A 60 -5.92 11.82 -7.48
C SER A 60 -6.12 10.60 -8.41
N GLN A 61 -6.16 10.82 -9.72
CA GLN A 61 -6.38 9.78 -10.74
C GLN A 61 -5.06 9.26 -11.29
N ASN A 62 -4.43 8.33 -10.55
CA ASN A 62 -3.12 7.79 -10.85
C ASN A 62 -2.98 7.27 -12.30
N PHE A 63 -3.99 6.57 -12.82
CA PHE A 63 -3.95 5.99 -14.16
C PHE A 63 -3.85 7.05 -15.27
N GLN A 64 -4.74 8.05 -15.25
CA GLN A 64 -4.74 9.13 -16.24
C GLN A 64 -3.48 10.00 -16.13
N LEU A 65 -3.01 10.23 -14.91
CA LEU A 65 -1.79 10.98 -14.67
C LEU A 65 -0.57 10.27 -15.27
N LEU A 66 -0.42 8.97 -15.01
CA LEU A 66 0.69 8.16 -15.53
C LEU A 66 0.65 8.05 -17.08
N GLU A 67 -0.51 7.92 -17.67
CA GLU A 67 -0.66 7.89 -19.14
C GLU A 67 -0.14 9.19 -19.77
N ASN A 68 -0.56 10.34 -19.28
CA ASN A 68 -0.12 11.65 -19.77
C ASN A 68 1.39 11.87 -19.54
N ILE A 69 1.92 11.47 -18.36
CA ILE A 69 3.35 11.54 -18.04
C ILE A 69 4.15 10.68 -19.03
N THR A 70 3.73 9.43 -19.27
CA THR A 70 4.43 8.50 -20.16
C THR A 70 4.49 9.03 -21.59
N GLN A 71 3.45 9.70 -22.06
CA GLN A 71 3.40 10.27 -23.41
C GLN A 71 4.27 11.52 -23.56
N SER A 72 4.29 12.42 -22.58
CA SER A 72 4.88 13.75 -22.73
C SER A 72 6.14 13.98 -21.89
N LEU A 73 6.23 13.41 -20.69
CA LEU A 73 7.27 13.74 -19.71
C LEU A 73 8.21 12.57 -19.38
N ALA A 74 8.21 11.50 -20.15
CA ALA A 74 9.09 10.35 -19.93
C ALA A 74 10.57 10.78 -19.85
N GLY A 75 11.28 10.34 -18.79
CA GLY A 75 12.66 10.69 -18.53
C GLY A 75 12.91 12.13 -17.99
N ARG A 76 11.85 12.91 -17.75
CA ARG A 76 11.90 14.30 -17.28
C ARG A 76 11.27 14.52 -15.91
N VAL A 77 10.69 13.47 -15.32
CA VAL A 77 9.97 13.53 -14.04
C VAL A 77 10.48 12.48 -13.07
N SER A 78 10.43 12.80 -11.79
CA SER A 78 10.48 11.83 -10.71
C SER A 78 9.06 11.58 -10.22
N ILE A 79 8.68 10.31 -10.07
CA ILE A 79 7.35 9.91 -9.65
C ILE A 79 7.38 9.55 -8.17
N PHE A 80 6.58 10.26 -7.38
CA PHE A 80 6.38 9.98 -5.95
C PHE A 80 4.97 9.46 -5.73
N ARG A 81 4.83 8.52 -4.81
CA ARG A 81 3.54 7.99 -4.39
C ARG A 81 3.31 8.40 -2.94
N LEU A 82 2.20 9.08 -2.69
CA LEU A 82 1.82 9.50 -1.35
C LEU A 82 0.80 8.52 -0.78
N PHE A 83 1.27 7.67 0.12
CA PHE A 83 0.44 6.74 0.89
C PHE A 83 -0.05 7.38 2.19
N PRO A 84 -1.01 6.76 2.90
CA PRO A 84 -1.23 7.10 4.30
C PRO A 84 0.08 7.03 5.10
N PRO A 85 0.26 7.83 6.16
CA PRO A 85 1.46 7.81 6.99
C PRO A 85 1.89 6.41 7.42
N ASP A 86 3.19 6.19 7.55
CA ASP A 86 3.74 5.04 8.23
C ASP A 86 3.83 5.26 9.75
N ILE A 87 4.24 4.24 10.51
CA ILE A 87 4.34 4.30 11.97
C ILE A 87 5.30 5.42 12.41
N SER A 88 6.38 5.67 11.69
CA SER A 88 7.35 6.70 12.04
C SER A 88 6.77 8.12 11.86
N GLU A 89 6.04 8.34 10.78
CA GLU A 89 5.34 9.59 10.51
C GLU A 89 4.19 9.84 11.49
N MET A 90 3.44 8.79 11.86
CA MET A 90 2.40 8.87 12.89
C MET A 90 2.98 9.28 14.25
N LYS A 91 4.15 8.73 14.63
CA LYS A 91 4.86 9.14 15.85
C LYS A 91 5.30 10.61 15.76
N ALA A 92 5.91 11.00 14.65
CA ALA A 92 6.37 12.38 14.43
C ALA A 92 5.22 13.40 14.48
N ALA A 93 4.04 13.02 13.99
CA ALA A 93 2.84 13.84 14.03
C ALA A 93 2.11 13.82 15.39
N HIS A 94 2.57 13.03 16.36
CA HIS A 94 1.88 12.79 17.65
C HIS A 94 0.46 12.22 17.49
N TRP A 95 0.22 11.44 16.43
CA TRP A 95 -1.05 10.78 16.15
C TRP A 95 -1.09 9.30 16.55
N MET A 96 0.04 8.76 17.03
CA MET A 96 0.15 7.34 17.34
C MET A 96 -0.65 6.96 18.59
N PRO A 97 -1.68 6.09 18.48
CA PRO A 97 -2.43 5.62 19.64
C PRO A 97 -1.57 4.77 20.59
N ASP A 98 -1.97 4.72 21.88
CA ASP A 98 -1.22 4.00 22.91
C ASP A 98 -1.32 2.48 22.80
N ASN A 99 -2.37 1.98 22.20
CA ASN A 99 -2.60 0.53 22.13
C ASN A 99 -2.75 0.03 20.68
N LEU A 100 -2.26 -1.17 20.44
CA LEU A 100 -2.24 -1.81 19.14
C LEU A 100 -3.64 -2.04 18.52
N PRO A 101 -4.67 -2.48 19.29
CA PRO A 101 -6.03 -2.58 18.75
C PRO A 101 -6.56 -1.28 18.14
N GLU A 102 -6.29 -0.17 18.79
CA GLU A 102 -6.72 1.14 18.30
C GLU A 102 -5.99 1.53 17.01
N VAL A 103 -4.67 1.31 16.92
CA VAL A 103 -3.90 1.54 15.70
C VAL A 103 -4.46 0.74 14.53
N ILE A 104 -4.68 -0.56 14.74
CA ILE A 104 -5.19 -1.47 13.70
C ILE A 104 -6.58 -1.04 13.21
N THR A 105 -7.45 -0.63 14.12
CA THR A 105 -8.85 -0.32 13.76
C THR A 105 -9.06 1.10 13.25
N LYS A 106 -8.29 2.07 13.75
CA LYS A 106 -8.29 3.43 13.21
C LYS A 106 -7.60 3.53 11.85
N GLY A 107 -6.56 2.70 11.62
CA GLY A 107 -5.73 2.79 10.43
C GLY A 107 -4.87 4.05 10.42
N PHE A 108 -4.46 4.48 9.22
CA PHE A 108 -3.43 5.49 9.05
C PHE A 108 -3.89 6.72 8.22
N TYR A 109 -5.17 6.85 7.92
CA TYR A 109 -5.66 8.04 7.19
C TYR A 109 -5.60 9.30 8.06
N PRO A 110 -4.87 10.37 7.61
CA PRO A 110 -4.64 11.57 8.41
C PRO A 110 -5.90 12.24 8.92
N ALA A 111 -6.97 12.28 8.09
CA ALA A 111 -8.22 12.95 8.43
C ALA A 111 -8.90 12.38 9.70
N ILE A 112 -8.67 11.11 10.03
CA ILE A 112 -9.22 10.48 11.22
C ILE A 112 -8.62 11.12 12.48
N TYR A 113 -7.32 11.43 12.45
CA TYR A 113 -6.57 11.99 13.56
C TYR A 113 -6.70 13.52 13.63
N ASP A 114 -6.43 14.20 12.52
CA ASP A 114 -6.46 15.65 12.41
C ASP A 114 -7.84 16.25 12.77
N ARG A 115 -8.92 15.57 12.35
CA ARG A 115 -10.30 16.04 12.57
C ARG A 115 -11.04 15.25 13.64
N ASN A 116 -10.36 14.34 14.34
CA ASN A 116 -10.94 13.46 15.37
C ASN A 116 -12.23 12.77 14.89
N LEU A 117 -12.17 12.15 13.71
CA LEU A 117 -13.33 11.50 13.10
C LEU A 117 -13.55 10.10 13.68
N ASN A 118 -14.81 9.68 13.74
CA ASN A 118 -15.14 8.28 14.02
C ASN A 118 -14.67 7.41 12.84
N PRO A 119 -13.78 6.39 13.05
CA PRO A 119 -13.22 5.59 11.98
C PRO A 119 -14.26 4.84 11.14
N ASP A 120 -15.28 4.25 11.79
CA ASP A 120 -16.33 3.51 11.08
C ASP A 120 -17.10 4.41 10.13
N ARG A 121 -17.43 5.64 10.56
CA ARG A 121 -18.11 6.62 9.73
C ARG A 121 -17.20 7.15 8.61
N TYR A 122 -15.92 7.31 8.89
CA TYR A 122 -14.94 7.71 7.90
C TYR A 122 -14.84 6.66 6.77
N TYR A 123 -14.63 5.38 7.13
CA TYR A 123 -14.51 4.30 6.14
C TYR A 123 -15.81 4.03 5.39
N PHE A 124 -16.96 4.17 6.05
CA PHE A 124 -18.24 4.13 5.35
C PHE A 124 -18.34 5.18 4.26
N ASN A 125 -18.00 6.43 4.58
CA ASN A 125 -18.02 7.53 3.62
C ASN A 125 -16.96 7.33 2.53
N TYR A 126 -15.75 6.93 2.88
CA TYR A 126 -14.67 6.65 1.95
C TYR A 126 -15.05 5.60 0.91
N LEU A 127 -15.65 4.49 1.35
CA LEU A 127 -16.17 3.46 0.44
C LEU A 127 -17.30 3.98 -0.45
N THR A 128 -18.16 4.83 0.09
CA THR A 128 -19.34 5.33 -0.64
C THR A 128 -18.98 6.43 -1.65
N THR A 129 -18.03 7.28 -1.32
CA THR A 129 -17.65 8.44 -2.15
C THR A 129 -16.49 8.10 -3.09
N TYR A 130 -15.34 7.76 -2.54
CA TYR A 130 -14.11 7.54 -3.33
C TYR A 130 -14.17 6.23 -4.14
N ILE A 131 -14.43 5.10 -3.48
CA ILE A 131 -14.39 3.80 -4.16
C ILE A 131 -15.52 3.68 -5.20
N LYS A 132 -16.72 4.14 -4.86
CA LYS A 132 -17.84 4.09 -5.81
C LYS A 132 -17.73 5.10 -6.94
N ARG A 133 -17.32 6.32 -6.66
CA ARG A 133 -17.29 7.38 -7.67
C ARG A 133 -16.06 7.28 -8.57
N ASP A 134 -14.87 7.26 -7.98
CA ASP A 134 -13.64 7.42 -8.74
C ASP A 134 -13.19 6.09 -9.36
N ILE A 135 -13.35 4.99 -8.61
CA ILE A 135 -12.97 3.66 -9.07
C ILE A 135 -13.98 3.10 -10.09
N SER A 136 -15.28 3.31 -9.88
CA SER A 136 -16.31 2.79 -10.80
C SER A 136 -16.29 3.45 -12.18
N GLN A 137 -15.81 4.69 -12.27
CA GLN A 137 -15.67 5.38 -13.56
C GLN A 137 -14.56 4.78 -14.44
N LEU A 138 -13.50 4.23 -13.82
CA LEU A 138 -12.36 3.63 -14.55
C LEU A 138 -12.71 2.28 -15.21
N VAL A 139 -13.63 1.52 -14.63
CA VAL A 139 -14.01 0.17 -15.11
C VAL A 139 -15.53 0.00 -15.03
N ASN A 140 -16.31 0.76 -15.75
CA ASN A 140 -17.76 0.64 -15.92
C ASN A 140 -18.44 -0.42 -15.00
N ILE A 141 -18.34 -0.23 -13.66
CA ILE A 141 -18.87 -1.15 -12.66
C ILE A 141 -20.39 -1.00 -12.68
N GLN A 142 -21.07 -1.90 -13.38
CA GLN A 142 -22.52 -1.89 -13.52
C GLN A 142 -23.25 -2.36 -12.25
N ASN A 143 -22.54 -2.98 -11.29
CA ASN A 143 -23.16 -3.56 -10.10
C ASN A 143 -22.36 -3.27 -8.83
N ASP A 144 -22.67 -2.15 -8.18
CA ASP A 144 -22.08 -1.73 -6.91
C ASP A 144 -22.16 -2.78 -5.80
N ARG A 145 -23.24 -3.57 -5.77
CA ARG A 145 -23.43 -4.60 -4.74
C ARG A 145 -22.42 -5.73 -4.89
N LEU A 146 -22.18 -6.18 -6.11
CA LEU A 146 -21.17 -7.21 -6.39
C LEU A 146 -19.77 -6.72 -6.11
N PHE A 147 -19.46 -5.48 -6.46
CA PHE A 147 -18.15 -4.88 -6.16
C PHE A 147 -17.91 -4.75 -4.66
N ASN A 148 -18.90 -4.29 -3.89
CA ASN A 148 -18.79 -4.23 -2.43
C ASN A 148 -18.61 -5.63 -1.81
N THR A 149 -19.28 -6.64 -2.34
CA THR A 149 -19.10 -8.04 -1.92
C THR A 149 -17.71 -8.52 -2.24
N PHE A 150 -17.21 -8.26 -3.45
CA PHE A 150 -15.86 -8.58 -3.89
C PHE A 150 -14.81 -7.95 -2.98
N LEU A 151 -14.95 -6.67 -2.65
CA LEU A 151 -14.02 -5.95 -1.76
C LEU A 151 -13.97 -6.56 -0.35
N LYS A 152 -15.13 -6.93 0.21
CA LYS A 152 -15.21 -7.66 1.50
C LYS A 152 -14.56 -9.05 1.42
N LEU A 153 -14.69 -9.74 0.30
CA LEU A 153 -14.04 -11.03 0.07
C LEU A 153 -12.53 -10.88 -0.08
N CYS A 154 -12.04 -9.80 -0.69
CA CYS A 154 -10.61 -9.46 -0.68
C CYS A 154 -10.12 -9.23 0.76
N ALA A 155 -10.86 -8.47 1.58
CA ALA A 155 -10.50 -8.22 2.97
C ALA A 155 -10.37 -9.50 3.80
N ARG A 156 -11.26 -10.46 3.61
CA ARG A 156 -11.19 -11.78 4.28
C ARG A 156 -9.99 -12.62 3.84
N ARG A 157 -9.36 -12.27 2.72
CA ARG A 157 -8.21 -12.96 2.14
C ARG A 157 -6.89 -12.19 2.30
N ALA A 158 -6.90 -11.07 3.01
CA ALA A 158 -5.67 -10.32 3.28
C ALA A 158 -4.65 -11.23 4.00
N GLY A 159 -3.37 -11.10 3.67
CA GLY A 159 -2.30 -11.98 4.17
C GLY A 159 -2.29 -13.39 3.56
N ASN A 160 -3.25 -13.73 2.69
CA ASN A 160 -3.33 -15.05 2.06
C ASN A 160 -2.95 -15.00 0.58
N ILE A 161 -2.51 -16.16 0.07
CA ILE A 161 -2.22 -16.36 -1.35
C ILE A 161 -3.50 -16.16 -2.16
N LEU A 162 -3.44 -15.28 -3.16
CA LEU A 162 -4.58 -14.93 -3.99
C LEU A 162 -4.95 -16.07 -4.94
N ASN A 163 -6.10 -16.69 -4.68
CA ASN A 163 -6.77 -17.58 -5.65
C ASN A 163 -7.87 -16.80 -6.37
N LEU A 164 -7.53 -16.24 -7.53
CA LEU A 164 -8.45 -15.41 -8.30
C LEU A 164 -9.70 -16.15 -8.78
N SER A 165 -9.59 -17.44 -9.10
CA SER A 165 -10.73 -18.26 -9.56
C SER A 165 -11.74 -18.51 -8.44
N GLU A 166 -11.25 -18.80 -7.23
CA GLU A 166 -12.09 -18.96 -6.04
C GLU A 166 -12.74 -17.64 -5.65
N LEU A 167 -11.97 -16.54 -5.64
CA LEU A 167 -12.48 -15.21 -5.36
C LEU A 167 -13.60 -14.81 -6.34
N ALA A 168 -13.42 -15.07 -7.64
CA ALA A 168 -14.42 -14.80 -8.65
C ALA A 168 -15.72 -15.60 -8.43
N LYS A 169 -15.58 -16.90 -8.11
CA LYS A 169 -16.71 -17.79 -7.79
C LYS A 169 -17.49 -17.28 -6.58
N ASP A 170 -16.81 -16.96 -5.49
CA ASP A 170 -17.44 -16.49 -4.25
C ASP A 170 -18.12 -15.14 -4.42
N ALA A 171 -17.57 -14.26 -5.27
CA ALA A 171 -18.17 -12.98 -5.62
C ALA A 171 -19.29 -13.09 -6.68
N SER A 172 -19.54 -14.29 -7.25
CA SER A 172 -20.49 -14.51 -8.33
C SER A 172 -20.21 -13.65 -9.59
N ILE A 173 -18.93 -13.52 -9.96
CA ILE A 173 -18.47 -12.78 -11.13
C ILE A 173 -17.56 -13.63 -12.02
N SER A 174 -17.31 -13.17 -13.24
CA SER A 174 -16.37 -13.86 -14.13
C SER A 174 -14.91 -13.70 -13.63
N HIS A 175 -14.05 -14.65 -14.00
CA HIS A 175 -12.61 -14.57 -13.73
C HIS A 175 -11.98 -13.30 -14.34
N THR A 176 -12.43 -12.91 -15.54
CA THR A 176 -11.97 -11.68 -16.23
C THR A 176 -12.36 -10.44 -15.43
N THR A 177 -13.59 -10.38 -14.91
CA THR A 177 -14.07 -9.28 -14.06
C THR A 177 -13.27 -9.22 -12.76
N ALA A 178 -13.03 -10.37 -12.09
CA ALA A 178 -12.23 -10.40 -10.88
C ALA A 178 -10.80 -9.91 -11.11
N ARG A 179 -10.17 -10.30 -12.21
CA ARG A 179 -8.83 -9.82 -12.60
C ARG A 179 -8.82 -8.31 -12.81
N SER A 180 -9.80 -7.78 -13.56
CA SER A 180 -9.94 -6.34 -13.79
C SER A 180 -10.12 -5.57 -12.47
N TRP A 181 -10.95 -6.09 -11.55
CA TRP A 181 -11.20 -5.45 -10.26
C TRP A 181 -9.98 -5.51 -9.32
N ILE A 182 -9.22 -6.62 -9.30
CA ILE A 182 -7.95 -6.69 -8.56
C ILE A 182 -6.97 -5.65 -9.10
N SER A 183 -6.77 -5.59 -10.44
CA SER A 183 -5.87 -4.61 -11.05
C SER A 183 -6.29 -3.17 -10.73
N LEU A 184 -7.60 -2.91 -10.72
CA LEU A 184 -8.14 -1.61 -10.36
C LEU A 184 -7.84 -1.24 -8.90
N LEU A 185 -8.08 -2.16 -7.96
CA LEU A 185 -7.80 -1.94 -6.53
C LEU A 185 -6.30 -1.73 -6.27
N GLU A 186 -5.44 -2.42 -7.01
CA GLU A 186 -3.99 -2.28 -6.93
C GLU A 186 -3.53 -0.92 -7.49
N THR A 187 -3.99 -0.53 -8.68
CA THR A 187 -3.65 0.77 -9.29
C THR A 187 -4.22 1.96 -8.53
N SER A 188 -5.29 1.76 -7.76
CA SER A 188 -5.89 2.78 -6.88
C SER A 188 -5.30 2.77 -5.47
N PHE A 189 -4.23 2.01 -5.22
CA PHE A 189 -3.56 1.90 -3.93
C PHE A 189 -4.47 1.50 -2.76
N ILE A 190 -5.51 0.70 -3.04
CA ILE A 190 -6.35 0.09 -2.00
C ILE A 190 -5.68 -1.19 -1.49
N ILE A 191 -5.18 -2.01 -2.42
CA ILE A 191 -4.49 -3.25 -2.14
C ILE A 191 -3.07 -3.24 -2.69
N TYR A 192 -2.25 -4.12 -2.12
CA TYR A 192 -0.91 -4.44 -2.56
C TYR A 192 -0.79 -5.95 -2.78
N LEU A 193 -0.19 -6.34 -3.90
CA LEU A 193 0.08 -7.74 -4.22
C LEU A 193 1.55 -8.04 -3.97
N LEU A 194 1.84 -8.75 -2.87
CA LEU A 194 3.18 -9.18 -2.51
C LEU A 194 3.57 -10.40 -3.33
N PRO A 195 4.56 -10.31 -4.23
CA PRO A 195 4.97 -11.44 -5.07
C PRO A 195 5.71 -12.51 -4.25
N PRO A 196 5.74 -13.76 -4.74
CA PRO A 196 6.57 -14.80 -4.16
C PRO A 196 8.06 -14.58 -4.51
N TYR A 197 8.94 -14.95 -3.59
CA TYR A 197 10.39 -14.99 -3.82
C TYR A 197 10.76 -16.23 -4.63
N ASP A 198 11.30 -16.06 -5.82
CA ASP A 198 11.64 -17.13 -6.77
C ASP A 198 13.17 -17.30 -6.88
N ASN A 199 13.80 -17.77 -5.83
CA ASN A 199 15.16 -18.27 -5.91
C ASN A 199 15.16 -19.76 -5.65
N ASN A 200 15.29 -20.56 -6.66
CA ASN A 200 15.36 -22.03 -6.82
C ASN A 200 15.76 -22.91 -5.60
N TYR A 201 15.52 -22.45 -4.37
CA TYR A 201 15.82 -23.21 -3.15
C TYR A 201 14.96 -24.47 -3.00
N ASN A 202 13.77 -24.51 -3.67
CA ASN A 202 12.93 -25.71 -3.79
C ASN A 202 12.11 -25.68 -5.08
N LYS A 203 12.12 -26.76 -5.83
CA LYS A 203 11.55 -26.91 -7.19
C LYS A 203 10.02 -26.75 -7.33
N ARG A 204 9.28 -26.40 -6.28
CA ARG A 204 7.81 -26.20 -6.30
C ARG A 204 7.42 -25.01 -5.46
N LEU A 205 7.74 -23.82 -5.95
CA LEU A 205 7.29 -22.56 -5.33
C LEU A 205 5.85 -22.23 -5.76
N ILE A 206 5.11 -21.63 -4.85
CA ILE A 206 3.81 -21.06 -5.13
C ILE A 206 4.04 -19.77 -5.93
N LYS A 207 3.36 -19.64 -7.09
CA LYS A 207 3.55 -18.50 -8.01
C LYS A 207 2.56 -17.36 -7.85
N SER A 208 1.49 -17.57 -7.08
CA SER A 208 0.46 -16.53 -6.89
C SER A 208 0.86 -15.55 -5.78
N PRO A 209 0.59 -14.25 -5.92
CA PRO A 209 0.92 -13.27 -4.89
C PRO A 209 0.04 -13.43 -3.64
N LYS A 210 0.49 -12.90 -2.50
CA LYS A 210 -0.35 -12.62 -1.34
C LYS A 210 -1.02 -11.25 -1.49
N LEU A 211 -2.24 -11.11 -0.98
CA LEU A 211 -3.00 -9.86 -1.03
C LEU A 211 -2.92 -9.13 0.31
N TYR A 212 -2.58 -7.85 0.29
CA TYR A 212 -2.58 -6.95 1.45
C TYR A 212 -3.30 -5.65 1.14
N PHE A 213 -3.76 -4.95 2.17
CA PHE A 213 -4.34 -3.61 2.07
C PHE A 213 -3.30 -2.58 2.51
N TYR A 214 -3.24 -1.43 1.84
CA TYR A 214 -2.37 -0.34 2.27
C TYR A 214 -2.78 0.29 3.60
N ASP A 215 -4.08 0.20 3.96
CA ASP A 215 -4.59 0.72 5.22
C ASP A 215 -5.31 -0.34 6.05
N THR A 216 -4.86 -0.52 7.29
CA THR A 216 -5.40 -1.55 8.20
C THR A 216 -6.78 -1.19 8.74
N GLY A 217 -7.08 0.10 8.89
CA GLY A 217 -8.39 0.53 9.35
C GLY A 217 -9.47 0.24 8.32
N LEU A 218 -9.17 0.49 7.03
CA LEU A 218 -10.04 0.07 5.93
C LEU A 218 -10.24 -1.45 5.91
N LEU A 219 -9.15 -2.21 6.06
CA LEU A 219 -9.21 -3.67 6.16
C LEU A 219 -10.07 -4.13 7.34
N SER A 220 -9.87 -3.55 8.52
CA SER A 220 -10.64 -3.84 9.73
C SER A 220 -12.14 -3.56 9.51
N TYR A 221 -12.44 -2.40 8.93
CA TYR A 221 -13.81 -2.02 8.60
C TYR A 221 -14.48 -3.00 7.63
N LEU A 222 -13.80 -3.39 6.55
CA LEU A 222 -14.31 -4.34 5.56
C LEU A 222 -14.47 -5.76 6.12
N SER A 223 -13.61 -6.13 7.09
CA SER A 223 -13.67 -7.41 7.81
C SER A 223 -14.78 -7.48 8.87
N GLY A 224 -15.48 -6.37 9.09
CA GLY A 224 -16.61 -6.32 10.02
C GLY A 224 -16.26 -5.87 11.44
N VAL A 225 -15.01 -5.50 11.72
CA VAL A 225 -14.62 -4.88 12.99
C VAL A 225 -15.27 -3.49 13.08
N ARG A 226 -15.86 -3.18 14.23
CA ARG A 226 -16.55 -1.91 14.48
C ARG A 226 -16.16 -1.35 15.85
N ASN A 227 -16.19 -0.02 15.97
CA ASN A 227 -15.95 0.71 17.22
C ASN A 227 -14.62 0.36 17.91
N GLY A 228 -13.63 -0.10 17.17
CA GLY A 228 -12.37 -0.58 17.77
C GLY A 228 -12.50 -1.88 18.56
N ASP A 229 -13.66 -2.53 18.50
CA ASP A 229 -13.92 -3.77 19.25
C ASP A 229 -13.29 -4.98 18.56
N ILE A 230 -12.01 -5.18 18.87
CA ILE A 230 -11.26 -6.37 18.47
C ILE A 230 -10.46 -6.91 19.63
N SER A 231 -10.60 -8.21 19.85
CA SER A 231 -9.81 -8.93 20.85
C SER A 231 -8.59 -9.60 20.22
N PRO A 232 -7.43 -9.64 20.91
CA PRO A 232 -6.26 -10.41 20.47
C PRO A 232 -6.49 -11.91 20.28
N ILE A 233 -7.61 -12.46 20.80
CA ILE A 233 -8.03 -13.85 20.57
C ILE A 233 -8.92 -14.01 19.34
N SER A 234 -9.30 -12.92 18.69
CA SER A 234 -10.08 -12.98 17.45
C SER A 234 -9.29 -13.71 16.35
N PRO A 235 -9.94 -14.60 15.56
CA PRO A 235 -9.27 -15.30 14.45
C PRO A 235 -8.61 -14.37 13.42
N ILE A 236 -9.13 -13.15 13.25
CA ILE A 236 -8.59 -12.18 12.28
C ILE A 236 -7.49 -11.29 12.86
N TRP A 237 -7.19 -11.38 14.17
CA TRP A 237 -6.21 -10.53 14.83
C TRP A 237 -4.81 -10.65 14.21
N GLY A 238 -4.33 -11.88 14.00
CA GLY A 238 -3.05 -12.14 13.36
C GLY A 238 -2.97 -11.58 11.95
N GLN A 239 -4.04 -11.77 11.17
CA GLN A 239 -4.16 -11.28 9.80
C GLN A 239 -4.09 -9.74 9.74
N LEU A 240 -4.80 -9.04 10.61
CA LEU A 240 -4.78 -7.58 10.67
C LEU A 240 -3.41 -7.04 11.09
N PHE A 241 -2.77 -7.70 12.04
CA PHE A 241 -1.42 -7.35 12.49
C PHE A 241 -0.38 -7.57 11.39
N GLU A 242 -0.40 -8.72 10.73
CA GLU A 242 0.50 -9.02 9.61
C GLU A 242 0.31 -8.00 8.49
N ASN A 243 -0.93 -7.68 8.13
CA ASN A 243 -1.22 -6.66 7.12
C ASN A 243 -0.67 -5.28 7.53
N MET A 244 -0.80 -4.89 8.80
CA MET A 244 -0.27 -3.62 9.31
C MET A 244 1.25 -3.56 9.12
N VAL A 245 1.96 -4.59 9.53
CA VAL A 245 3.43 -4.64 9.45
C VAL A 245 3.91 -4.62 7.99
N VAL A 246 3.33 -5.49 7.15
CA VAL A 246 3.71 -5.57 5.73
C VAL A 246 3.42 -4.24 5.03
N SER A 247 2.23 -3.68 5.22
CA SER A 247 1.87 -2.39 4.59
C SER A 247 2.74 -1.24 5.08
N ASP A 248 3.14 -1.26 6.35
CA ASP A 248 4.01 -0.23 6.92
C ASP A 248 5.41 -0.25 6.29
N LEU A 249 6.05 -1.42 6.23
CA LEU A 249 7.36 -1.59 5.58
C LEU A 249 7.33 -1.22 4.09
N VAL A 250 6.24 -1.56 3.39
CA VAL A 250 6.04 -1.17 1.99
C VAL A 250 5.91 0.35 1.86
N LYS A 251 5.13 1.02 2.72
CA LYS A 251 4.99 2.48 2.72
C LYS A 251 6.32 3.17 2.99
N GLN A 252 7.07 2.75 4.02
CA GLN A 252 8.40 3.27 4.32
C GLN A 252 9.34 3.20 3.13
N ASN A 253 9.32 2.10 2.37
CA ASN A 253 10.13 1.95 1.15
C ASN A 253 9.85 3.06 0.13
N TYR A 254 8.59 3.42 -0.06
CA TYR A 254 8.20 4.53 -0.95
C TYR A 254 8.51 5.90 -0.34
N HIS A 255 8.22 6.12 0.94
CA HIS A 255 8.45 7.40 1.61
C HIS A 255 9.92 7.77 1.68
N HIS A 256 10.80 6.79 1.91
CA HIS A 256 12.25 6.99 1.97
C HIS A 256 12.96 6.76 0.63
N ASN A 257 12.22 6.37 -0.42
CA ASN A 257 12.75 6.06 -1.75
C ASN A 257 13.93 5.06 -1.70
N THR A 258 13.80 4.01 -0.87
CA THR A 258 14.87 3.02 -0.67
C THR A 258 14.94 1.97 -1.77
N LEU A 259 13.91 1.87 -2.61
CA LEU A 259 13.82 0.97 -3.76
C LEU A 259 14.07 -0.52 -3.44
N LYS A 260 13.75 -0.96 -2.21
CA LYS A 260 13.81 -2.37 -1.82
C LYS A 260 12.73 -3.14 -2.53
N GLU A 261 13.04 -4.36 -2.94
CA GLU A 261 12.06 -5.29 -3.44
C GLU A 261 11.53 -6.16 -2.29
N PHE A 262 10.22 -6.38 -2.25
CA PHE A 262 9.56 -7.16 -1.21
C PHE A 262 8.89 -8.39 -1.78
N TYR A 263 9.00 -9.50 -1.05
CA TYR A 263 8.49 -10.80 -1.42
C TYR A 263 7.95 -11.53 -0.18
N TYR A 264 7.17 -12.59 -0.38
CA TYR A 264 6.99 -13.64 0.61
C TYR A 264 7.64 -14.92 0.10
N TRP A 265 7.95 -15.84 0.98
CA TRP A 265 8.43 -17.16 0.57
C TRP A 265 7.57 -18.26 1.19
N ARG A 266 7.22 -19.28 0.39
CA ARG A 266 6.51 -20.45 0.87
C ARG A 266 6.85 -21.66 0.02
N ASP A 267 7.14 -22.78 0.70
CA ASP A 267 7.36 -24.07 0.05
C ASP A 267 6.08 -24.92 -0.05
N SER A 268 6.19 -26.06 -0.74
CA SER A 268 5.09 -27.02 -0.90
C SER A 268 4.72 -27.78 0.38
N HIS A 269 5.54 -27.71 1.42
CA HIS A 269 5.32 -28.34 2.72
C HIS A 269 4.65 -27.42 3.73
N GLY A 270 4.47 -26.15 3.35
CA GLY A 270 3.80 -25.15 4.17
C GLY A 270 4.72 -24.32 5.06
N HIS A 271 6.06 -24.49 4.96
CA HIS A 271 6.97 -23.53 5.59
C HIS A 271 6.90 -22.20 4.87
N GLU A 272 6.90 -21.12 5.64
CA GLU A 272 6.65 -19.78 5.14
C GLU A 272 7.54 -18.75 5.82
N ILE A 273 7.92 -17.71 5.10
CA ILE A 273 8.43 -16.44 5.61
C ILE A 273 7.43 -15.36 5.17
N ASP A 274 6.92 -14.62 6.14
CA ASP A 274 5.84 -13.65 5.91
C ASP A 274 6.28 -12.53 4.98
N LEU A 275 7.52 -12.02 5.16
CA LEU A 275 8.09 -10.99 4.30
C LEU A 275 9.60 -11.18 4.14
N LEU A 276 10.09 -10.98 2.92
CA LEU A 276 11.51 -10.82 2.60
C LEU A 276 11.73 -9.46 1.96
N SER A 277 12.86 -8.84 2.23
CA SER A 277 13.33 -7.69 1.46
C SER A 277 14.73 -7.96 0.92
N GLU A 278 14.95 -7.54 -0.33
CA GLU A 278 16.25 -7.61 -0.98
C GLU A 278 16.74 -6.19 -1.30
N GLU A 279 17.96 -5.88 -0.86
CA GLU A 279 18.60 -4.60 -1.07
C GLU A 279 20.12 -4.81 -1.21
N ASN A 280 20.71 -4.43 -2.35
CA ASN A 280 22.15 -4.56 -2.60
C ASN A 280 22.72 -5.96 -2.32
N ASP A 281 22.05 -7.01 -2.81
CA ASP A 281 22.38 -8.42 -2.58
C ASP A 281 22.30 -8.88 -1.10
N GLN A 282 21.75 -8.04 -0.22
CA GLN A 282 21.47 -8.41 1.16
C GLN A 282 20.01 -8.82 1.31
N LEU A 283 19.82 -10.02 1.82
CA LEU A 283 18.47 -10.57 2.07
C LEU A 283 18.12 -10.41 3.55
N LYS A 284 16.96 -9.81 3.80
CA LYS A 284 16.37 -9.72 5.14
C LYS A 284 15.07 -10.49 5.17
N THR A 285 14.87 -11.26 6.22
CA THR A 285 13.63 -12.03 6.44
C THR A 285 12.88 -11.51 7.66
N TYR A 286 11.57 -11.52 7.57
CA TYR A 286 10.69 -11.06 8.64
C TYR A 286 9.61 -12.11 8.87
N GLU A 287 9.54 -12.55 10.12
CA GLU A 287 8.42 -13.33 10.65
C GLU A 287 7.56 -12.39 11.49
N ILE A 288 6.23 -12.45 11.33
CA ILE A 288 5.31 -11.47 11.92
C ILE A 288 4.32 -12.18 12.84
N LYS A 289 4.33 -11.83 14.13
CA LYS A 289 3.51 -12.49 15.15
C LYS A 289 2.76 -11.48 16.01
N ALA A 290 1.45 -11.49 15.95
CA ALA A 290 0.58 -10.58 16.72
C ALA A 290 0.60 -10.78 18.25
N SER A 291 1.24 -11.84 18.74
CA SER A 291 1.37 -12.13 20.16
C SER A 291 2.27 -11.13 20.86
N THR A 292 1.91 -10.75 22.09
CA THR A 292 2.75 -9.95 22.97
C THR A 292 3.80 -10.78 23.74
N THR A 293 3.66 -12.11 23.72
CA THR A 293 4.57 -13.03 24.41
C THR A 293 5.34 -13.85 23.38
N LEU A 294 6.66 -13.88 23.52
CA LEU A 294 7.56 -14.65 22.68
C LEU A 294 7.54 -16.13 23.02
N ARG A 295 7.47 -16.98 22.00
CA ARG A 295 7.56 -18.44 22.09
C ARG A 295 8.62 -18.95 21.12
N SER A 296 9.26 -20.09 21.45
CA SER A 296 10.33 -20.67 20.63
C SER A 296 9.87 -21.04 19.21
N ASN A 297 8.64 -21.52 19.08
CA ASN A 297 8.09 -21.90 17.78
C ASN A 297 7.89 -20.72 16.78
N MET A 298 7.96 -19.49 17.25
CA MET A 298 7.87 -18.32 16.38
C MET A 298 9.10 -18.12 15.48
N PHE A 299 10.20 -18.80 15.77
CA PHE A 299 11.45 -18.70 15.02
C PHE A 299 11.65 -19.86 14.03
N GLU A 300 10.81 -20.88 14.06
CA GLU A 300 10.96 -22.09 13.24
C GLU A 300 11.02 -21.80 11.74
N GLY A 301 10.21 -20.88 11.24
CA GLY A 301 10.22 -20.46 9.83
C GLY A 301 11.56 -19.82 9.44
N LEU A 302 12.07 -18.91 10.27
CA LEU A 302 13.35 -18.23 10.06
C LEU A 302 14.52 -19.22 10.09
N GLU A 303 14.58 -20.10 11.07
CA GLU A 303 15.61 -21.14 11.19
C GLU A 303 15.60 -22.10 10.01
N TYR A 304 14.40 -22.52 9.59
CA TYR A 304 14.25 -23.40 8.44
C TYR A 304 14.73 -22.73 7.15
N PHE A 305 14.31 -21.48 6.91
CA PHE A 305 14.72 -20.73 5.72
C PHE A 305 16.23 -20.50 5.67
N ARG A 306 16.87 -20.15 6.80
CA ARG A 306 18.33 -20.01 6.90
C ARG A 306 19.03 -21.31 6.48
N LYS A 307 18.54 -22.46 6.95
CA LYS A 307 19.13 -23.75 6.65
C LYS A 307 19.04 -24.13 5.16
N ILE A 308 17.92 -23.81 4.50
CA ILE A 308 17.71 -24.22 3.11
C ILE A 308 18.27 -23.21 2.11
N SER A 309 18.29 -21.94 2.45
CA SER A 309 18.78 -20.87 1.56
C SER A 309 20.30 -20.89 1.40
N GLY A 310 21.03 -21.32 2.42
CA GLY A 310 22.50 -21.30 2.43
C GLY A 310 23.10 -19.87 2.38
N VAL A 311 22.28 -18.84 2.54
CA VAL A 311 22.73 -17.42 2.56
C VAL A 311 23.50 -17.16 3.84
N GLN A 312 24.78 -16.75 3.72
CA GLN A 312 25.65 -16.55 4.89
C GLN A 312 25.29 -15.28 5.67
N ASP A 313 25.01 -14.18 4.97
CA ASP A 313 24.70 -12.87 5.58
C ASP A 313 23.17 -12.60 5.60
N LEU A 314 22.41 -13.59 6.07
CA LEU A 314 20.96 -13.48 6.20
C LEU A 314 20.57 -12.74 7.48
N SER A 315 20.02 -11.55 7.35
CA SER A 315 19.42 -10.84 8.48
C SER A 315 18.02 -11.39 8.78
N GLN A 316 17.80 -11.88 10.00
CA GLN A 316 16.54 -12.45 10.43
C GLN A 316 15.86 -11.59 11.48
N ASN A 317 14.59 -11.30 11.28
CA ASN A 317 13.81 -10.41 12.13
C ASN A 317 12.48 -11.06 12.51
N LEU A 318 12.11 -10.96 13.77
CA LEU A 318 10.80 -11.30 14.28
C LEU A 318 10.10 -10.02 14.73
N ILE A 319 9.07 -9.59 14.02
CA ILE A 319 8.23 -8.45 14.41
C ILE A 319 7.05 -8.97 15.21
N TYR A 320 6.84 -8.41 16.43
CA TYR A 320 5.81 -8.94 17.33
C TYR A 320 4.99 -7.84 18.01
N GLY A 321 3.84 -8.24 18.57
CA GLY A 321 2.89 -7.33 19.22
C GLY A 321 3.31 -6.83 20.62
N GLY A 322 4.52 -7.18 21.09
CA GLY A 322 5.05 -6.72 22.39
C GLY A 322 5.82 -5.40 22.29
N ILE A 323 6.58 -5.09 23.38
CA ILE A 323 7.21 -3.78 23.57
C ILE A 323 8.73 -3.84 23.77
N GLU A 324 9.34 -5.03 23.90
CA GLU A 324 10.75 -5.19 24.22
C GLU A 324 11.55 -5.63 23.01
N SER A 325 12.59 -4.87 22.65
CA SER A 325 13.58 -5.26 21.66
C SER A 325 14.61 -6.19 22.28
N GLN A 326 14.95 -7.29 21.61
CA GLN A 326 15.98 -8.22 22.05
C GLN A 326 16.56 -9.00 20.87
N THR A 327 17.67 -9.69 21.09
CA THR A 327 18.22 -10.67 20.16
C THR A 327 17.95 -12.09 20.70
N ARG A 328 17.36 -12.96 19.89
CA ARG A 328 17.04 -14.32 20.25
C ARG A 328 17.18 -15.25 19.06
N ASN A 329 17.83 -16.42 19.22
CA ASN A 329 18.06 -17.39 18.16
C ASN A 329 18.69 -16.77 16.89
N ASP A 330 19.70 -15.92 17.08
CA ASP A 330 20.35 -15.12 16.00
C ASP A 330 19.39 -14.23 15.19
N SER A 331 18.21 -13.97 15.71
CA SER A 331 17.21 -13.10 15.09
C SER A 331 17.01 -11.84 15.95
N GLN A 332 16.81 -10.70 15.29
CA GLN A 332 16.39 -9.48 15.94
C GLN A 332 14.89 -9.56 16.23
N VAL A 333 14.50 -9.35 17.48
CA VAL A 333 13.10 -9.24 17.88
C VAL A 333 12.75 -7.78 17.98
N ILE A 334 11.81 -7.36 17.16
CA ILE A 334 11.43 -5.95 16.96
C ILE A 334 9.98 -5.75 17.43
N PRO A 335 9.74 -4.89 18.41
CA PRO A 335 8.37 -4.46 18.71
C PRO A 335 7.70 -3.79 17.53
N TRP A 336 6.41 -4.00 17.38
CA TRP A 336 5.65 -3.39 16.28
C TRP A 336 5.75 -1.86 16.20
N ARG A 337 6.02 -1.20 17.33
CA ARG A 337 6.23 0.26 17.35
C ARG A 337 7.57 0.68 16.77
N ASP A 338 8.57 -0.19 16.75
CA ASP A 338 9.94 0.13 16.40
C ASP A 338 10.32 -0.37 15.00
N ILE A 339 9.32 -0.66 14.18
CA ILE A 339 9.47 -0.97 12.76
C ILE A 339 10.03 0.29 12.07
N SER A 340 11.21 0.16 11.45
CA SER A 340 11.90 1.26 10.75
C SER A 340 12.67 0.72 9.54
#